data_3c6230084f0263a273e5936ee70fc4a9
#
_entry.id   3c6230084f0263a273e5936ee70fc4a9
#
_cell.length_a   1.000
_cell.length_b   1.000
_cell.length_c   1.000
_cell.angle_alpha   90.00
_cell.angle_beta   90.00
_cell.angle_gamma   90.00
#
_symmetry.space_group_name_H-M   'P 1'
#
loop_
_entity.id
_entity.type
_entity.pdbx_description
1 polymer ?
#
loop_
_entity_poly.entity_id
_entity_poly.type
_entity_poly.pdbx_seq_one_letter_code
_entity_poly.pdbx_strand_id
1 'polypeptide(L)'
;MDDIYLVLSLIPSLYMKKRILFLLTLYFMWLPLLAIQKPVFMLYHHALASGCSLIDYLKVITHGLLLDCTIAGYLTALPLLMTLVSVWLPGSFYRKLLKGYFGIMAVLIAAIFSVDVALYGYWGFRLDATLFFYLQSPGDAMASVPLGQFFAQLLMFAVYAFGIYWVLKRFIVPLFPETLVRKRLGGSLIIILSGGILFIPIRGGVTTSTANVGMVYFSQNQFLNHSAINPCFSLIASLLSLIHISEP
;
A
#
# COMPACT_ATOMS: atom_id res chain seq x y z
N MET A 1 30.28 35.60 15.62
CA MET A 1 30.35 34.23 16.19
C MET A 1 28.96 33.61 16.31
N ASP A 2 27.96 34.38 16.68
CA ASP A 2 26.59 33.90 16.91
C ASP A 2 25.90 33.30 15.66
N ASP A 3 26.17 33.84 14.49
CA ASP A 3 25.61 33.31 13.22
C ASP A 3 26.14 31.91 12.88
N ILE A 4 27.40 31.61 13.23
CA ILE A 4 27.99 30.29 13.02
C ILE A 4 27.35 29.26 13.95
N TYR A 5 27.09 29.63 15.22
CA TYR A 5 26.40 28.76 16.18
C TYR A 5 24.95 28.54 15.79
N LEU A 6 24.25 29.55 15.25
CA LEU A 6 22.88 29.41 14.75
C LEU A 6 22.83 28.44 13.56
N VAL A 7 23.73 28.61 12.57
CA VAL A 7 23.83 27.69 11.42
C VAL A 7 24.16 26.26 11.87
N LEU A 8 25.14 26.10 12.78
CA LEU A 8 25.51 24.78 13.31
C LEU A 8 24.39 24.12 14.13
N SER A 9 23.49 24.88 14.76
CA SER A 9 22.33 24.36 15.47
C SER A 9 21.19 23.95 14.55
N LEU A 10 21.05 24.59 13.39
CA LEU A 10 20.03 24.29 12.38
C LEU A 10 20.34 23.02 11.55
N ILE A 11 21.63 22.72 11.34
CA ILE A 11 22.06 21.58 10.53
C ILE A 11 21.49 20.23 11.04
N PRO A 12 21.51 19.88 12.34
CA PRO A 12 20.94 18.63 12.82
C PRO A 12 19.43 18.54 12.62
N SER A 13 18.72 19.68 12.74
CA SER A 13 17.27 19.74 12.50
C SER A 13 16.91 19.51 11.04
N LEU A 14 17.74 19.99 10.11
CA LEU A 14 17.55 19.84 8.66
C LEU A 14 17.66 18.37 8.22
N TYR A 15 18.62 17.61 8.78
CA TYR A 15 18.79 16.19 8.46
C TYR A 15 17.62 15.34 8.96
N MET A 16 17.05 15.68 10.11
CA MET A 16 15.84 15.01 10.62
C MET A 16 14.61 15.37 9.78
N LYS A 17 14.45 16.64 9.39
CA LYS A 17 13.37 17.06 8.48
C LYS A 17 13.35 16.26 7.19
N LYS A 18 14.52 16.01 6.57
CA LYS A 18 14.62 15.19 5.36
C LYS A 18 14.14 13.74 5.59
N ARG A 19 14.41 13.14 6.74
CA ARG A 19 13.95 11.78 7.08
C ARG A 19 12.44 11.71 7.25
N ILE A 20 11.89 12.67 7.98
CA ILE A 20 10.43 12.78 8.17
C ILE A 20 9.75 13.05 6.82
N LEU A 21 10.29 13.99 6.04
CA LEU A 21 9.75 14.29 4.72
C LEU A 21 9.78 13.08 3.79
N PHE A 22 10.85 12.28 3.80
CA PHE A 22 10.93 11.02 3.06
C PHE A 22 9.79 10.07 3.47
N LEU A 23 9.58 9.84 4.77
CA LEU A 23 8.54 8.94 5.27
C LEU A 23 7.14 9.44 4.94
N LEU A 24 6.88 10.74 5.11
CA LEU A 24 5.59 11.35 4.76
C LEU A 24 5.34 11.27 3.25
N THR A 25 6.34 11.63 2.43
CA THR A 25 6.19 11.58 0.97
C THR A 25 5.97 10.15 0.49
N LEU A 26 6.67 9.16 1.07
CA LEU A 26 6.45 7.76 0.78
C LEU A 26 5.04 7.31 1.13
N TYR A 27 4.57 7.61 2.35
CA TYR A 27 3.23 7.25 2.80
C TYR A 27 2.14 7.84 1.89
N PHE A 28 2.21 9.15 1.62
CA PHE A 28 1.25 9.82 0.75
C PHE A 28 1.36 9.40 -0.73
N MET A 29 2.53 8.95 -1.18
CA MET A 29 2.70 8.43 -2.54
C MET A 29 2.01 7.07 -2.72
N TRP A 30 1.94 6.24 -1.69
CA TRP A 30 1.20 4.99 -1.76
C TRP A 30 -0.30 5.20 -1.98
N LEU A 31 -0.89 6.27 -1.44
CA LEU A 31 -2.34 6.50 -1.53
C LEU A 31 -2.86 6.58 -2.98
N PRO A 32 -2.34 7.45 -3.87
CA PRO A 32 -2.80 7.47 -5.26
C PRO A 32 -2.47 6.18 -6.01
N LEU A 33 -1.34 5.53 -5.71
CA LEU A 33 -0.98 4.25 -6.32
C LEU A 33 -1.97 3.14 -5.97
N LEU A 34 -2.50 3.11 -4.75
CA LEU A 34 -3.53 2.16 -4.32
C LEU A 34 -4.93 2.60 -4.76
N ALA A 35 -5.24 3.89 -4.68
CA ALA A 35 -6.56 4.42 -5.02
C ALA A 35 -6.94 4.20 -6.49
N ILE A 36 -5.97 4.21 -7.42
CA ILE A 36 -6.20 3.98 -8.86
C ILE A 36 -6.79 2.60 -9.15
N GLN A 37 -6.60 1.62 -8.28
CA GLN A 37 -7.18 0.29 -8.42
C GLN A 37 -8.72 0.33 -8.52
N LYS A 38 -9.34 1.23 -7.79
CA LYS A 38 -10.81 1.34 -7.68
C LYS A 38 -11.48 1.73 -9.01
N PRO A 39 -11.13 2.85 -9.65
CA PRO A 39 -11.69 3.18 -10.95
C PRO A 39 -11.30 2.17 -12.02
N VAL A 40 -10.09 1.59 -11.99
CA VAL A 40 -9.69 0.54 -12.94
C VAL A 40 -10.55 -0.71 -12.76
N PHE A 41 -10.82 -1.14 -11.52
CA PHE A 41 -11.72 -2.24 -11.20
C PHE A 41 -13.15 -1.99 -11.73
N MET A 42 -13.71 -0.80 -11.51
CA MET A 42 -15.05 -0.44 -11.97
C MET A 42 -15.12 -0.39 -13.53
N LEU A 43 -14.07 0.14 -14.16
CA LEU A 43 -13.98 0.18 -15.63
C LEU A 43 -13.86 -1.22 -16.23
N TYR A 44 -13.10 -2.11 -15.61
CA TYR A 44 -13.00 -3.50 -16.06
C TYR A 44 -14.35 -4.21 -15.97
N HIS A 45 -15.08 -4.02 -14.89
CA HIS A 45 -16.42 -4.55 -14.66
C HIS A 45 -17.52 -3.57 -15.12
N HIS A 46 -17.34 -2.92 -16.28
CA HIS A 46 -18.24 -1.87 -16.78
C HIS A 46 -19.71 -2.32 -16.88
N ALA A 47 -19.98 -3.60 -17.13
CA ALA A 47 -21.33 -4.13 -17.16
C ALA A 47 -22.04 -3.99 -15.79
N LEU A 48 -21.31 -4.24 -14.69
CA LEU A 48 -21.80 -4.05 -13.31
C LEU A 48 -21.84 -2.56 -12.92
N ALA A 49 -21.00 -1.76 -13.54
CA ALA A 49 -20.93 -0.31 -13.33
C ALA A 49 -21.88 0.48 -14.23
N SER A 50 -22.70 -0.17 -15.08
CA SER A 50 -23.52 0.48 -16.13
C SER A 50 -24.55 1.47 -15.62
N GLY A 51 -24.84 1.55 -14.35
CA GLY A 51 -25.72 2.57 -13.75
C GLY A 51 -24.97 3.57 -12.85
N CYS A 52 -23.65 3.47 -12.78
CA CYS A 52 -22.86 4.30 -11.87
C CYS A 52 -22.51 5.66 -12.49
N SER A 53 -22.73 6.72 -11.72
CA SER A 53 -22.36 8.09 -12.07
C SER A 53 -20.88 8.38 -11.75
N LEU A 54 -20.33 9.48 -12.28
CA LEU A 54 -19.01 9.96 -11.90
C LEU A 54 -18.91 10.21 -10.38
N ILE A 55 -19.99 10.65 -9.74
CA ILE A 55 -20.06 10.85 -8.30
C ILE A 55 -19.87 9.53 -7.55
N ASP A 56 -20.39 8.43 -8.07
CA ASP A 56 -20.20 7.10 -7.44
C ASP A 56 -18.74 6.65 -7.52
N TYR A 57 -18.03 6.91 -8.62
CA TYR A 57 -16.58 6.68 -8.72
C TYR A 57 -15.81 7.49 -7.66
N LEU A 58 -16.15 8.76 -7.48
CA LEU A 58 -15.53 9.61 -6.45
C LEU A 58 -15.83 9.10 -5.04
N LYS A 59 -17.08 8.69 -4.77
CA LYS A 59 -17.46 8.09 -3.47
C LYS A 59 -16.69 6.79 -3.21
N VAL A 60 -16.56 5.92 -4.20
CA VAL A 60 -15.77 4.68 -4.09
C VAL A 60 -14.32 4.98 -3.73
N ILE A 61 -13.70 5.96 -4.38
CA ILE A 61 -12.32 6.37 -4.07
C ILE A 61 -12.25 6.92 -2.64
N THR A 62 -13.10 7.86 -2.28
CA THR A 62 -13.01 8.56 -0.97
C THR A 62 -13.29 7.64 0.20
N HIS A 63 -14.32 6.77 0.13
CA HIS A 63 -14.59 5.81 1.20
C HIS A 63 -13.51 4.73 1.27
N GLY A 64 -12.99 4.28 0.12
CA GLY A 64 -11.93 3.29 0.07
C GLY A 64 -10.56 3.77 0.55
N LEU A 65 -10.33 5.11 0.66
CA LEU A 65 -9.07 5.66 1.17
C LEU A 65 -8.74 5.16 2.58
N LEU A 66 -9.71 4.82 3.41
CA LEU A 66 -9.47 4.30 4.75
C LEU A 66 -8.60 3.03 4.72
N LEU A 67 -8.97 2.06 3.88
CA LEU A 67 -8.21 0.82 3.73
C LEU A 67 -6.89 1.05 2.97
N ASP A 68 -6.85 1.99 2.03
CA ASP A 68 -5.60 2.39 1.37
C ASP A 68 -4.61 3.00 2.36
N CYS A 69 -5.08 3.83 3.31
CA CYS A 69 -4.26 4.39 4.38
C CYS A 69 -3.66 3.28 5.27
N THR A 70 -4.45 2.25 5.57
CA THR A 70 -3.98 1.09 6.34
C THR A 70 -2.87 0.34 5.58
N ILE A 71 -3.07 0.02 4.31
CA ILE A 71 -2.07 -0.65 3.48
C ILE A 71 -0.84 0.23 3.27
N ALA A 72 -1.01 1.53 3.01
CA ALA A 72 0.11 2.48 2.92
C ALA A 72 0.95 2.51 4.20
N GLY A 73 0.30 2.39 5.37
CA GLY A 73 0.95 2.24 6.66
C GLY A 73 1.84 0.99 6.74
N TYR A 74 1.31 -0.18 6.40
CA TYR A 74 2.09 -1.42 6.34
C TYR A 74 3.26 -1.33 5.36
N LEU A 75 3.04 -0.77 4.17
CA LEU A 75 4.09 -0.60 3.16
C LEU A 75 5.16 0.42 3.57
N THR A 76 4.85 1.35 4.47
CA THR A 76 5.81 2.34 4.98
C THR A 76 6.58 1.82 6.20
N ALA A 77 6.11 0.79 6.89
CA ALA A 77 6.71 0.29 8.13
C ALA A 77 8.17 -0.19 7.93
N LEU A 78 8.46 -0.97 6.90
CA LEU A 78 9.83 -1.42 6.63
C LEU A 78 10.77 -0.26 6.24
N PRO A 79 10.42 0.67 5.34
CA PRO A 79 11.19 1.89 5.10
C PRO A 79 11.41 2.76 6.35
N LEU A 80 10.44 2.80 7.29
CA LEU A 80 10.61 3.48 8.57
C LEU A 80 11.71 2.81 9.41
N LEU A 81 11.71 1.48 9.51
CA LEU A 81 12.78 0.73 10.19
C LEU A 81 14.14 0.96 9.51
N MET A 82 14.19 0.95 8.18
CA MET A 82 15.42 1.28 7.44
C MET A 82 15.89 2.71 7.77
N THR A 83 14.97 3.66 7.88
CA THR A 83 15.27 5.05 8.23
C THR A 83 15.79 5.15 9.66
N LEU A 84 15.24 4.38 10.61
CA LEU A 84 15.70 4.30 12.00
C LEU A 84 17.13 3.77 12.07
N VAL A 85 17.41 2.65 11.42
CA VAL A 85 18.74 2.02 11.38
C VAL A 85 19.76 2.96 10.71
N SER A 86 19.36 3.71 9.67
CA SER A 86 20.23 4.67 8.97
C SER A 86 20.70 5.84 9.82
N VAL A 87 20.11 6.08 10.99
CA VAL A 87 20.58 7.07 11.97
C VAL A 87 21.93 6.64 12.56
N TRP A 88 22.11 5.33 12.76
CA TRP A 88 23.28 4.73 13.38
C TRP A 88 24.31 4.24 12.37
N LEU A 89 23.83 3.67 11.28
CA LEU A 89 24.61 3.06 10.20
C LEU A 89 24.25 3.75 8.88
N PRO A 90 24.80 4.93 8.59
CA PRO A 90 24.55 5.60 7.32
C PRO A 90 25.22 4.84 6.18
N GLY A 91 24.58 4.86 5.00
CA GLY A 91 25.15 4.22 3.83
C GLY A 91 24.27 4.34 2.61
N SER A 92 24.90 4.33 1.44
CA SER A 92 24.21 4.39 0.14
C SER A 92 23.48 3.08 -0.20
N PHE A 93 23.81 1.97 0.50
CA PHE A 93 23.19 0.67 0.25
C PHE A 93 21.67 0.65 0.52
N TYR A 94 21.16 1.54 1.40
CA TYR A 94 19.71 1.66 1.65
C TYR A 94 18.91 1.99 0.39
N ARG A 95 19.45 2.80 -0.52
CA ARG A 95 18.79 3.07 -1.79
C ARG A 95 18.69 1.82 -2.66
N LYS A 96 19.69 0.93 -2.63
CA LYS A 96 19.63 -0.36 -3.33
C LYS A 96 18.60 -1.26 -2.69
N LEU A 97 18.57 -1.33 -1.36
CA LEU A 97 17.62 -2.11 -0.58
C LEU A 97 16.18 -1.63 -0.80
N LEU A 98 15.94 -0.30 -0.80
CA LEU A 98 14.63 0.28 -1.12
C LEU A 98 14.18 -0.04 -2.55
N LYS A 99 15.08 -0.01 -3.54
CA LYS A 99 14.73 -0.43 -4.91
C LYS A 99 14.27 -1.88 -4.95
N GLY A 100 14.97 -2.79 -4.27
CA GLY A 100 14.58 -4.19 -4.14
C GLY A 100 13.21 -4.33 -3.48
N TYR A 101 13.03 -3.68 -2.32
CA TYR A 101 11.77 -3.68 -1.60
C TYR A 101 10.59 -3.18 -2.46
N PHE A 102 10.75 -2.02 -3.10
CA PHE A 102 9.70 -1.46 -3.96
C PHE A 102 9.42 -2.34 -5.18
N GLY A 103 10.44 -3.02 -5.73
CA GLY A 103 10.25 -4.00 -6.79
C GLY A 103 9.37 -5.17 -6.34
N ILE A 104 9.68 -5.76 -5.18
CA ILE A 104 8.90 -6.87 -4.61
C ILE A 104 7.46 -6.41 -4.32
N MET A 105 7.28 -5.25 -3.65
CA MET A 105 5.94 -4.75 -3.31
C MET A 105 5.14 -4.40 -4.57
N ALA A 106 5.75 -3.83 -5.60
CA ALA A 106 5.11 -3.53 -6.88
C ALA A 106 4.56 -4.80 -7.54
N VAL A 107 5.37 -5.87 -7.58
CA VAL A 107 4.96 -7.18 -8.13
C VAL A 107 3.81 -7.78 -7.29
N LEU A 108 3.93 -7.80 -5.97
CA LEU A 108 2.90 -8.37 -5.09
C LEU A 108 1.57 -7.62 -5.20
N ILE A 109 1.58 -6.29 -5.11
CA ILE A 109 0.37 -5.46 -5.21
C ILE A 109 -0.29 -5.62 -6.57
N ALA A 110 0.50 -5.61 -7.65
CA ALA A 110 -0.02 -5.77 -9.00
C ALA A 110 -0.59 -7.18 -9.23
N ALA A 111 0.05 -8.23 -8.71
CA ALA A 111 -0.43 -9.60 -8.79
C ALA A 111 -1.77 -9.75 -8.05
N ILE A 112 -1.85 -9.28 -6.79
CA ILE A 112 -3.07 -9.31 -5.99
C ILE A 112 -4.20 -8.58 -6.71
N PHE A 113 -3.95 -7.38 -7.24
CA PHE A 113 -4.96 -6.59 -7.94
C PHE A 113 -5.42 -7.26 -9.24
N SER A 114 -4.50 -7.78 -10.07
CA SER A 114 -4.85 -8.43 -11.32
C SER A 114 -5.67 -9.71 -11.10
N VAL A 115 -5.30 -10.52 -10.10
CA VAL A 115 -6.03 -11.72 -9.72
C VAL A 115 -7.42 -11.37 -9.17
N ASP A 116 -7.50 -10.37 -8.31
CA ASP A 116 -8.77 -9.88 -7.75
C ASP A 116 -9.75 -9.43 -8.84
N VAL A 117 -9.28 -8.63 -9.80
CA VAL A 117 -10.10 -8.19 -10.93
C VAL A 117 -10.56 -9.37 -11.78
N ALA A 118 -9.68 -10.36 -12.01
CA ALA A 118 -10.05 -11.54 -12.80
C ALA A 118 -11.10 -12.41 -12.11
N LEU A 119 -10.92 -12.66 -10.81
CA LEU A 119 -11.77 -13.60 -10.06
C LEU A 119 -13.10 -13.00 -9.63
N TYR A 120 -13.18 -11.68 -9.45
CA TYR A 120 -14.43 -11.02 -9.04
C TYR A 120 -15.63 -11.32 -9.94
N GLY A 121 -15.41 -11.42 -11.26
CA GLY A 121 -16.46 -11.76 -12.21
C GLY A 121 -17.05 -13.16 -12.01
N TYR A 122 -16.28 -14.08 -11.43
CA TYR A 122 -16.71 -15.46 -11.15
C TYR A 122 -17.22 -15.61 -9.72
N TRP A 123 -16.58 -14.94 -8.75
CA TRP A 123 -16.86 -15.13 -7.32
C TRP A 123 -17.91 -14.16 -6.78
N GLY A 124 -18.02 -12.96 -7.36
CA GLY A 124 -18.93 -11.91 -6.88
C GLY A 124 -18.50 -11.26 -5.57
N PHE A 125 -17.29 -11.55 -5.08
CA PHE A 125 -16.67 -10.93 -3.90
C PHE A 125 -15.18 -10.65 -4.12
N ARG A 126 -14.61 -9.79 -3.27
CA ARG A 126 -13.20 -9.38 -3.36
C ARG A 126 -12.28 -10.51 -2.93
N LEU A 127 -11.07 -10.49 -3.48
CA LEU A 127 -10.05 -11.49 -3.21
C LEU A 127 -9.84 -11.71 -1.70
N ASP A 128 -9.88 -12.96 -1.30
CA ASP A 128 -9.68 -13.41 0.06
C ASP A 128 -8.78 -14.66 0.12
N ALA A 129 -8.63 -15.24 1.31
CA ALA A 129 -7.79 -16.41 1.53
C ALA A 129 -8.24 -17.68 0.79
N THR A 130 -9.45 -17.72 0.24
CA THR A 130 -9.94 -18.82 -0.62
C THR A 130 -9.02 -19.03 -1.84
N LEU A 131 -8.32 -17.98 -2.29
CA LEU A 131 -7.31 -18.06 -3.34
C LEU A 131 -6.31 -19.20 -3.09
N PHE A 132 -5.87 -19.41 -1.86
CA PHE A 132 -4.83 -20.40 -1.54
C PHE A 132 -5.29 -21.84 -1.75
N PHE A 133 -6.59 -22.12 -1.66
CA PHE A 133 -7.14 -23.43 -2.00
C PHE A 133 -7.05 -23.69 -3.52
N TYR A 134 -7.28 -22.67 -4.34
CA TYR A 134 -7.15 -22.78 -5.80
C TYR A 134 -5.71 -22.91 -6.26
N LEU A 135 -4.75 -22.38 -5.50
CA LEU A 135 -3.32 -22.54 -5.81
C LEU A 135 -2.81 -23.98 -5.58
N GLN A 136 -3.58 -24.84 -4.91
CA GLN A 136 -3.24 -26.27 -4.76
C GLN A 136 -3.46 -27.05 -6.06
N SER A 137 -4.34 -26.58 -6.96
CA SER A 137 -4.63 -27.18 -8.27
C SER A 137 -4.58 -26.10 -9.38
N PRO A 138 -3.40 -25.53 -9.67
CA PRO A 138 -3.29 -24.41 -10.61
C PRO A 138 -3.68 -24.77 -12.04
N GLY A 139 -3.51 -26.05 -12.44
CA GLY A 139 -3.93 -26.54 -13.76
C GLY A 139 -5.43 -26.42 -13.96
N ASP A 140 -6.23 -26.83 -12.97
CA ASP A 140 -7.70 -26.77 -13.04
C ASP A 140 -8.19 -25.33 -13.00
N ALA A 141 -7.56 -24.47 -12.19
CA ALA A 141 -7.87 -23.05 -12.09
C ALA A 141 -7.63 -22.34 -13.44
N MET A 142 -6.56 -22.70 -14.15
CA MET A 142 -6.21 -22.09 -15.45
C MET A 142 -7.01 -22.65 -16.62
N ALA A 143 -7.49 -23.88 -16.54
CA ALA A 143 -8.20 -24.55 -17.64
C ALA A 143 -9.49 -23.82 -18.08
N SER A 144 -10.10 -23.06 -17.17
CA SER A 144 -11.35 -22.32 -17.42
C SER A 144 -11.15 -20.88 -17.90
N VAL A 145 -9.89 -20.39 -17.93
CA VAL A 145 -9.61 -18.98 -18.27
C VAL A 145 -9.40 -18.82 -19.78
N PRO A 146 -10.22 -18.00 -20.47
CA PRO A 146 -10.00 -17.71 -21.89
C PRO A 146 -8.63 -17.04 -22.11
N LEU A 147 -7.93 -17.42 -23.20
CA LEU A 147 -6.59 -16.86 -23.52
C LEU A 147 -6.59 -15.34 -23.60
N GLY A 148 -7.65 -14.71 -24.15
CA GLY A 148 -7.76 -13.26 -24.22
C GLY A 148 -7.81 -12.62 -22.84
N GLN A 149 -8.53 -13.21 -21.88
CA GLN A 149 -8.58 -12.75 -20.50
C GLN A 149 -7.22 -12.91 -19.82
N PHE A 150 -6.54 -14.04 -20.04
CA PHE A 150 -5.20 -14.27 -19.51
C PHE A 150 -4.20 -13.19 -19.95
N PHE A 151 -4.15 -12.88 -21.25
CA PHE A 151 -3.24 -11.83 -21.75
C PHE A 151 -3.61 -10.43 -21.26
N ALA A 152 -4.91 -10.12 -21.15
CA ALA A 152 -5.37 -8.86 -20.58
C ALA A 152 -4.94 -8.70 -19.13
N GLN A 153 -5.04 -9.75 -18.31
CA GLN A 153 -4.58 -9.74 -16.92
C GLN A 153 -3.06 -9.63 -16.81
N LEU A 154 -2.32 -10.34 -17.67
CA LEU A 154 -0.85 -10.26 -17.71
C LEU A 154 -0.39 -8.84 -18.09
N LEU A 155 -1.06 -8.20 -19.05
CA LEU A 155 -0.78 -6.81 -19.43
C LEU A 155 -1.09 -5.85 -18.27
N MET A 156 -2.25 -5.99 -17.63
CA MET A 156 -2.64 -5.15 -16.48
C MET A 156 -1.63 -5.31 -15.33
N PHE A 157 -1.24 -6.54 -15.00
CA PHE A 157 -0.20 -6.83 -14.03
C PHE A 157 1.12 -6.13 -14.38
N ALA A 158 1.60 -6.29 -15.62
CA ALA A 158 2.89 -5.74 -16.04
C ALA A 158 2.89 -4.21 -16.01
N VAL A 159 1.84 -3.58 -16.54
CA VAL A 159 1.70 -2.12 -16.56
C VAL A 159 1.63 -1.55 -15.15
N TYR A 160 0.84 -2.18 -14.28
CA TYR A 160 0.67 -1.68 -12.91
C TYR A 160 1.92 -1.91 -12.05
N ALA A 161 2.56 -3.07 -12.14
CA ALA A 161 3.83 -3.34 -11.45
C ALA A 161 4.93 -2.38 -11.90
N PHE A 162 5.07 -2.18 -13.22
CA PHE A 162 6.02 -1.22 -13.77
C PHE A 162 5.72 0.21 -13.30
N GLY A 163 4.45 0.63 -13.33
CA GLY A 163 4.02 1.96 -12.91
C GLY A 163 4.36 2.24 -11.46
N ILE A 164 4.00 1.33 -10.52
CA ILE A 164 4.35 1.44 -9.10
C ILE A 164 5.87 1.54 -8.93
N TYR A 165 6.61 0.59 -9.50
CA TYR A 165 8.07 0.56 -9.36
C TYR A 165 8.72 1.81 -9.93
N TRP A 166 8.31 2.25 -11.12
CA TRP A 166 8.86 3.44 -11.79
C TRP A 166 8.63 4.70 -10.97
N VAL A 167 7.41 4.92 -10.45
CA VAL A 167 7.07 6.08 -9.62
C VAL A 167 7.91 6.09 -8.34
N LEU A 168 7.96 4.98 -7.61
CA LEU A 168 8.71 4.90 -6.36
C LEU A 168 10.21 5.02 -6.58
N LYS A 169 10.76 4.37 -7.60
CA LYS A 169 12.18 4.47 -7.96
C LYS A 169 12.56 5.90 -8.37
N ARG A 170 11.70 6.59 -9.14
CA ARG A 170 11.97 7.91 -9.69
C ARG A 170 11.83 9.03 -8.68
N PHE A 171 10.81 8.97 -7.82
CA PHE A 171 10.43 10.07 -6.95
C PHE A 171 10.77 9.82 -5.47
N ILE A 172 10.73 8.59 -4.97
CA ILE A 172 10.90 8.28 -3.56
C ILE A 172 12.33 7.88 -3.21
N VAL A 173 12.94 6.96 -3.97
CA VAL A 173 14.30 6.49 -3.68
C VAL A 173 15.33 7.63 -3.57
N PRO A 174 15.31 8.67 -4.42
CA PRO A 174 16.27 9.78 -4.31
C PRO A 174 16.11 10.61 -3.03
N LEU A 175 14.93 10.61 -2.42
CA LEU A 175 14.66 11.37 -1.19
C LEU A 175 15.27 10.72 0.05
N PHE A 176 15.68 9.43 -0.02
CA PHE A 176 16.26 8.75 1.13
C PHE A 176 17.56 9.43 1.58
N PRO A 177 17.64 9.90 2.86
CA PRO A 177 18.81 10.62 3.36
C PRO A 177 19.94 9.67 3.72
N GLU A 178 21.12 9.88 3.13
CA GLU A 178 22.33 9.07 3.36
C GLU A 178 23.27 9.66 4.43
N THR A 179 22.91 10.81 5.00
CA THR A 179 23.78 11.57 5.89
C THR A 179 23.65 11.13 7.34
N LEU A 180 24.78 11.20 8.09
CA LEU A 180 24.83 10.96 9.53
C LEU A 180 23.99 11.96 10.32
N VAL A 181 23.36 11.49 11.40
CA VAL A 181 22.71 12.34 12.39
C VAL A 181 23.64 12.54 13.56
N ARG A 182 23.96 13.80 13.89
CA ARG A 182 24.88 14.13 14.99
C ARG A 182 24.31 13.73 16.36
N LYS A 183 23.00 13.95 16.59
CA LYS A 183 22.28 13.57 17.83
C LYS A 183 21.49 12.28 17.59
N ARG A 184 22.18 11.13 17.60
CA ARG A 184 21.59 9.82 17.23
C ARG A 184 20.39 9.43 18.09
N LEU A 185 20.50 9.57 19.43
CA LEU A 185 19.39 9.20 20.34
C LEU A 185 18.14 10.06 20.10
N GLY A 186 18.29 11.38 20.01
CA GLY A 186 17.17 12.28 19.71
C GLY A 186 16.58 12.00 18.32
N GLY A 187 17.42 11.71 17.33
CA GLY A 187 16.96 11.31 15.98
C GLY A 187 16.17 10.01 15.99
N SER A 188 16.64 9.00 16.71
CA SER A 188 15.93 7.73 16.85
C SER A 188 14.58 7.92 17.53
N LEU A 189 14.52 8.71 18.60
CA LEU A 189 13.27 9.00 19.31
C LEU A 189 12.22 9.64 18.39
N ILE A 190 12.62 10.61 17.57
CA ILE A 190 11.72 11.27 16.62
C ILE A 190 11.17 10.26 15.58
N ILE A 191 12.02 9.35 15.07
CA ILE A 191 11.57 8.34 14.11
C ILE A 191 10.64 7.32 14.77
N ILE A 192 10.92 6.90 16.02
CA ILE A 192 10.06 6.01 16.79
C ILE A 192 8.69 6.67 17.05
N LEU A 193 8.66 7.94 17.42
CA LEU A 193 7.41 8.70 17.57
C LEU A 193 6.65 8.81 16.25
N SER A 194 7.35 9.01 15.13
CA SER A 194 6.75 8.99 13.78
C SER A 194 6.15 7.62 13.46
N GLY A 195 6.78 6.54 13.90
CA GLY A 195 6.25 5.17 13.82
C GLY A 195 4.98 4.98 14.66
N GLY A 196 4.93 5.58 15.85
CA GLY A 196 3.74 5.62 16.68
C GLY A 196 2.56 6.33 15.99
N ILE A 197 2.83 7.43 15.28
CA ILE A 197 1.81 8.13 14.48
C ILE A 197 1.35 7.25 13.30
N LEU A 198 2.29 6.54 12.66
CA LEU A 198 1.97 5.63 11.56
C LEU A 198 1.07 4.46 12.01
N PHE A 199 1.09 4.10 13.29
CA PHE A 199 0.20 3.08 13.84
C PHE A 199 -1.29 3.47 13.75
N ILE A 200 -1.62 4.75 13.79
CA ILE A 200 -3.01 5.23 13.70
C ILE A 200 -3.68 4.79 12.39
N PRO A 201 -3.14 5.09 11.20
CA PRO A 201 -3.74 4.61 9.95
C PRO A 201 -3.65 3.08 9.80
N ILE A 202 -2.60 2.42 10.31
CA ILE A 202 -2.49 0.95 10.30
C ILE A 202 -3.67 0.33 11.05
N ARG A 203 -4.04 0.88 12.20
CA ARG A 203 -5.19 0.42 12.98
C ARG A 203 -6.54 0.75 12.32
N GLY A 204 -6.60 1.71 11.40
CA GLY A 204 -7.83 2.21 10.76
C GLY A 204 -8.43 3.43 11.46
N GLY A 205 -7.64 4.12 12.30
CA GLY A 205 -8.04 5.34 13.00
C GLY A 205 -7.92 5.24 14.52
N VAL A 206 -8.61 6.17 15.21
CA VAL A 206 -8.59 6.30 16.68
C VAL A 206 -9.85 5.72 17.35
N THR A 207 -10.74 5.09 16.59
CA THR A 207 -11.97 4.47 17.10
C THR A 207 -11.69 3.15 17.83
N THR A 208 -12.68 2.61 18.54
CA THR A 208 -12.57 1.30 19.22
C THR A 208 -12.44 0.14 18.24
N SER A 209 -13.03 0.25 17.05
CA SER A 209 -12.95 -0.75 15.99
C SER A 209 -11.64 -0.65 15.21
N THR A 210 -11.02 -1.79 14.95
CA THR A 210 -9.89 -1.90 14.02
C THR A 210 -10.36 -1.85 12.57
N ALA A 211 -9.44 -1.56 11.64
CA ALA A 211 -9.75 -1.56 10.21
C ALA A 211 -10.37 -2.91 9.78
N ASN A 212 -11.49 -2.84 9.09
CA ASN A 212 -12.17 -3.99 8.50
C ASN A 212 -12.87 -3.57 7.19
N VAL A 213 -13.23 -4.55 6.36
CA VAL A 213 -13.84 -4.29 5.05
C VAL A 213 -15.18 -3.56 5.12
N GLY A 214 -15.95 -3.76 6.19
CA GLY A 214 -17.26 -3.11 6.37
C GLY A 214 -17.18 -1.59 6.57
N MET A 215 -16.02 -1.08 7.00
CA MET A 215 -15.84 0.37 7.25
C MET A 215 -15.92 1.22 5.98
N VAL A 216 -15.76 0.61 4.80
CA VAL A 216 -15.83 1.33 3.52
C VAL A 216 -17.18 1.16 2.82
N TYR A 217 -18.15 0.48 3.45
CA TYR A 217 -19.50 0.31 2.90
C TYR A 217 -20.29 1.60 3.08
N PHE A 218 -20.82 2.13 1.98
CA PHE A 218 -21.51 3.43 1.96
C PHE A 218 -22.78 3.42 1.09
N SER A 219 -23.08 2.32 0.38
CA SER A 219 -24.16 2.25 -0.60
C SER A 219 -25.05 1.03 -0.38
N GLN A 220 -26.30 1.10 -0.86
CA GLN A 220 -27.17 -0.08 -1.00
C GLN A 220 -26.73 -0.97 -2.17
N ASN A 221 -25.97 -0.43 -3.12
CA ASN A 221 -25.39 -1.19 -4.22
C ASN A 221 -24.12 -1.91 -3.74
N GLN A 222 -24.17 -3.23 -3.66
CA GLN A 222 -23.08 -4.07 -3.20
C GLN A 222 -21.83 -3.93 -4.07
N PHE A 223 -21.98 -3.76 -5.38
CA PHE A 223 -20.87 -3.55 -6.31
C PHE A 223 -20.05 -2.30 -5.95
N LEU A 224 -20.73 -1.18 -5.57
CA LEU A 224 -20.04 0.05 -5.13
C LEU A 224 -19.28 -0.17 -3.82
N ASN A 225 -19.87 -0.90 -2.86
CA ASN A 225 -19.21 -1.24 -1.60
C ASN A 225 -17.97 -2.11 -1.86
N HIS A 226 -18.10 -3.13 -2.70
CA HIS A 226 -16.96 -3.98 -3.09
C HIS A 226 -15.89 -3.18 -3.83
N SER A 227 -16.28 -2.27 -4.74
CA SER A 227 -15.32 -1.42 -5.47
C SER A 227 -14.47 -0.54 -4.54
N ALA A 228 -14.98 -0.17 -3.37
CA ALA A 228 -14.25 0.63 -2.37
C ALA A 228 -13.21 -0.18 -1.59
N ILE A 229 -13.31 -1.52 -1.55
CA ILE A 229 -12.38 -2.38 -0.81
C ILE A 229 -11.03 -2.43 -1.51
N ASN A 230 -9.95 -2.29 -0.74
CA ASN A 230 -8.59 -2.55 -1.21
C ASN A 230 -8.34 -4.07 -1.22
N PRO A 231 -7.95 -4.69 -2.36
CA PRO A 231 -7.77 -6.14 -2.44
C PRO A 231 -6.62 -6.67 -1.59
N CYS A 232 -5.56 -5.89 -1.40
CA CYS A 232 -4.47 -6.29 -0.50
C CYS A 232 -4.96 -6.36 0.94
N PHE A 233 -5.81 -5.40 1.35
CA PHE A 233 -6.41 -5.41 2.68
C PHE A 233 -7.34 -6.61 2.87
N SER A 234 -8.23 -6.87 1.89
CA SER A 234 -9.17 -8.00 1.93
C SER A 234 -8.44 -9.33 2.10
N LEU A 235 -7.40 -9.54 1.30
CA LEU A 235 -6.58 -10.76 1.38
C LEU A 235 -5.86 -10.89 2.73
N ILE A 236 -5.22 -9.85 3.24
CA ILE A 236 -4.52 -9.90 4.52
C ILE A 236 -5.50 -10.13 5.68
N ALA A 237 -6.64 -9.43 5.70
CA ALA A 237 -7.63 -9.56 6.75
C ALA A 237 -8.23 -10.97 6.81
N SER A 238 -8.51 -11.57 5.64
CA SER A 238 -9.04 -12.94 5.58
C SER A 238 -8.00 -13.99 6.00
N LEU A 239 -6.72 -13.81 5.66
CA LEU A 239 -5.62 -14.68 6.13
C LEU A 239 -5.48 -14.64 7.64
N LEU A 240 -5.50 -13.45 8.24
CA LEU A 240 -5.41 -13.29 9.69
C LEU A 240 -6.61 -13.96 10.40
N SER A 241 -7.81 -13.86 9.82
CA SER A 241 -9.00 -14.55 10.35
C SER A 241 -8.84 -16.07 10.32
N LEU A 242 -8.27 -16.64 9.24
CA LEU A 242 -8.04 -18.10 9.17
C LEU A 242 -7.04 -18.58 10.22
N ILE A 243 -5.99 -17.82 10.50
CA ILE A 243 -4.99 -18.18 11.53
C ILE A 243 -5.66 -18.24 12.92
N HIS A 244 -6.52 -17.28 13.25
CA HIS A 244 -7.22 -17.27 14.54
C HIS A 244 -8.27 -18.38 14.69
N ILE A 245 -8.86 -18.87 13.59
CA ILE A 245 -9.84 -19.98 13.63
C ILE A 245 -9.13 -21.32 13.75
N SER A 246 -7.91 -21.45 13.24
CA SER A 246 -7.13 -22.70 13.23
C SER A 246 -6.34 -22.95 14.53
N GLU A 247 -6.27 -21.99 15.44
CA GLU A 247 -5.68 -22.20 16.78
C GLU A 247 -6.74 -22.83 17.71
N PRO A 248 -6.46 -24.03 18.26
CA PRO A 248 -7.36 -24.70 19.21
C PRO A 248 -7.39 -24.00 20.58
#